data_049128687577e0ae3a4dca20502ebc1b
#
_entry.id   049128687577e0ae3a4dca20502ebc1b
#
_cell.length_a   1.000
_cell.length_b   1.000
_cell.length_c   1.000
_cell.angle_alpha   90.00
_cell.angle_beta   90.00
_cell.angle_gamma   90.00
#
_symmetry.space_group_name_H-M   'P 1'
#
loop_
_entity.id
_entity.type
_entity.pdbx_description
1 polymer ?
#
loop_
_entity_poly.entity_id
_entity_poly.type
_entity_poly.pdbx_seq_one_letter_code
_entity_poly.pdbx_strand_id
1 'polypeptide(L)'
;MADLFVFMNGHDVGKYIQHRSGAQEFVYNDLWQNAEYAIPISLSMPLTETKHKGDVVYNFFDNLLPDNKETRQRIQSKFGTKTNQAFDLLTSIGQDCVGAIQLLP
;
A
#
# COMPACT_ATOMS: atom_id res chain seq x y z
N MET A 1 0.56 13.97 -7.37
CA MET A 1 -0.19 12.87 -6.74
C MET A 1 0.08 11.57 -7.48
N ALA A 2 0.40 10.52 -6.74
CA ALA A 2 0.67 9.21 -7.31
C ALA A 2 -0.19 8.16 -6.60
N ASP A 3 -0.58 7.12 -7.31
CA ASP A 3 -1.38 6.06 -6.72
C ASP A 3 -0.95 4.68 -7.20
N LEU A 4 -1.26 3.69 -6.37
CA LEU A 4 -1.04 2.27 -6.65
C LEU A 4 -2.35 1.53 -6.40
N PHE A 5 -2.72 0.64 -7.32
CA PHE A 5 -3.82 -0.27 -7.08
C PHE A 5 -3.38 -1.33 -6.09
N VAL A 6 -4.23 -1.61 -5.10
CA VAL A 6 -3.95 -2.59 -4.06
C VAL A 6 -4.83 -3.81 -4.28
N PHE A 7 -4.18 -4.97 -4.37
CA PHE A 7 -4.85 -6.27 -4.52
C PHE A 7 -4.59 -7.09 -3.27
N MET A 8 -5.59 -7.83 -2.85
CA MET A 8 -5.47 -8.78 -1.74
C MET A 8 -6.05 -10.13 -2.20
N ASN A 9 -5.20 -11.16 -2.17
CA ASN A 9 -5.57 -12.48 -2.67
C ASN A 9 -6.13 -12.44 -4.10
N GLY A 10 -5.58 -11.55 -4.93
CA GLY A 10 -5.99 -11.39 -6.32
C GLY A 10 -7.21 -10.50 -6.55
N HIS A 11 -7.81 -9.95 -5.50
CA HIS A 11 -8.97 -9.05 -5.61
C HIS A 11 -8.53 -7.60 -5.51
N ASP A 12 -9.02 -6.74 -6.41
CA ASP A 12 -8.82 -5.29 -6.32
C ASP A 12 -9.59 -4.76 -5.11
N VAL A 13 -8.88 -4.32 -4.09
CA VAL A 13 -9.51 -3.86 -2.85
C VAL A 13 -9.48 -2.34 -2.69
N GLY A 14 -8.65 -1.64 -3.45
CA GLY A 14 -8.60 -0.18 -3.36
C GLY A 14 -7.33 0.42 -3.92
N LYS A 15 -7.07 1.67 -3.51
CA LYS A 15 -5.90 2.45 -3.95
C LYS A 15 -5.12 3.01 -2.78
N TYR A 16 -3.81 2.93 -2.89
CA TYR A 16 -2.86 3.56 -1.98
C TYR A 16 -2.34 4.82 -2.68
N ILE A 17 -2.57 5.98 -2.08
CA ILE A 17 -2.33 7.28 -2.71
C ILE A 17 -1.32 8.08 -1.89
N GLN A 18 -0.33 8.65 -2.57
CA GLN A 18 0.59 9.61 -1.96
C GLN A 18 0.40 10.97 -2.62
N HIS A 19 0.08 11.99 -1.82
CA HIS A 19 -0.05 13.36 -2.28
C HIS A 19 1.31 14.05 -2.33
N ARG A 20 1.39 15.17 -3.05
CA ARG A 20 2.64 15.95 -3.16
C ARG A 20 3.15 16.42 -1.81
N SER A 21 2.26 16.68 -0.87
CA SER A 21 2.63 17.08 0.49
C SER A 21 3.28 15.96 1.31
N GLY A 22 3.25 14.72 0.80
CA GLY A 22 3.69 13.54 1.53
C GLY A 22 2.58 12.84 2.28
N ALA A 23 1.39 13.43 2.34
CA ALA A 23 0.22 12.80 2.98
C ALA A 23 -0.17 11.53 2.22
N GLN A 24 -0.57 10.50 2.95
CA GLN A 24 -0.94 9.22 2.38
C GLN A 24 -2.39 8.88 2.71
N GLU A 25 -3.05 8.23 1.75
CA GLU A 25 -4.43 7.77 1.90
C GLU A 25 -4.57 6.35 1.36
N PHE A 26 -5.52 5.63 1.91
CA PHE A 26 -6.01 4.39 1.32
C PHE A 26 -7.51 4.51 1.11
N VAL A 27 -7.98 4.21 -0.10
CA VAL A 27 -9.40 4.32 -0.46
C VAL A 27 -9.88 2.95 -0.91
N TYR A 28 -10.84 2.37 -0.18
CA TYR A 28 -11.44 1.09 -0.57
C TYR A 28 -12.20 1.22 -1.89
N ASN A 29 -12.10 0.19 -2.71
CA ASN A 29 -12.92 0.01 -3.91
C ASN A 29 -14.36 -0.30 -3.50
N ASP A 30 -15.34 0.37 -4.14
CA ASP A 30 -16.76 0.18 -3.81
C ASP A 30 -17.21 -1.27 -3.95
N LEU A 31 -16.79 -1.94 -5.01
CA LEU A 31 -17.18 -3.34 -5.25
C LEU A 31 -16.65 -4.25 -4.15
N TRP A 32 -15.43 -3.99 -3.69
CA TRP A 32 -14.86 -4.76 -2.58
C TRP A 32 -15.56 -4.45 -1.27
N GLN A 33 -15.70 -3.17 -0.96
CA GLN A 33 -16.29 -2.72 0.30
C GLN A 33 -17.70 -3.28 0.52
N ASN A 34 -18.46 -3.45 -0.54
CA ASN A 34 -19.84 -3.91 -0.49
C ASN A 34 -20.00 -5.40 -0.78
N ALA A 35 -18.92 -6.14 -1.02
CA ALA A 35 -18.97 -7.57 -1.28
C ALA A 35 -19.24 -8.34 0.02
N GLU A 36 -20.00 -9.42 -0.08
CA GLU A 36 -20.34 -10.25 1.09
C GLU A 36 -19.10 -10.88 1.73
N TYR A 37 -18.11 -11.21 0.92
CA TYR A 37 -16.88 -11.85 1.36
C TYR A 37 -15.78 -10.86 1.72
N ALA A 38 -16.10 -9.56 1.74
CA ALA A 38 -15.08 -8.54 1.99
C ALA A 38 -14.54 -8.61 3.41
N ILE A 39 -13.23 -8.46 3.50
CA ILE A 39 -12.53 -8.30 4.77
C ILE A 39 -11.67 -7.03 4.68
N PRO A 40 -11.39 -6.35 5.79
CA PRO A 40 -10.50 -5.19 5.75
C PRO A 40 -9.07 -5.63 5.47
N ILE A 41 -8.27 -4.76 4.83
CA ILE A 41 -6.84 -5.04 4.63
C ILE A 41 -6.09 -5.00 5.96
N SER A 42 -6.64 -4.33 6.95
CA SER A 42 -6.09 -4.22 8.29
C SER A 42 -7.23 -3.92 9.26
N LEU A 43 -7.12 -4.41 10.49
CA LEU A 43 -8.09 -4.08 11.53
C LEU A 43 -8.12 -2.58 11.85
N SER A 44 -7.01 -1.89 11.60
CA SER A 44 -6.93 -0.43 11.80
C SER A 44 -7.55 0.38 10.66
N MET A 45 -7.95 -0.29 9.57
CA MET A 45 -8.62 0.34 8.42
C MET A 45 -9.91 -0.41 8.11
N PRO A 46 -10.95 -0.26 8.96
CA PRO A 46 -12.18 -1.03 8.82
C PRO A 46 -12.95 -0.67 7.55
N LEU A 47 -13.76 -1.63 7.07
CA LEU A 47 -14.58 -1.45 5.86
C LEU A 47 -15.74 -0.46 6.06
N THR A 48 -16.03 -0.05 7.30
CA THR A 48 -17.07 0.92 7.60
C THR A 48 -16.76 2.32 7.07
N GLU A 49 -15.48 2.59 6.78
CA GLU A 49 -15.03 3.85 6.21
C GLU A 49 -14.35 3.58 4.87
N THR A 50 -14.73 4.37 3.87
CA THR A 50 -14.16 4.23 2.52
C THR A 50 -12.74 4.74 2.45
N LYS A 51 -12.45 5.87 3.11
CA LYS A 51 -11.14 6.52 3.09
C LYS A 51 -10.46 6.44 4.44
N HIS A 52 -9.18 6.11 4.41
CA HIS A 52 -8.30 6.13 5.59
C HIS A 52 -7.10 7.01 5.28
N LYS A 53 -6.62 7.75 6.28
CA LYS A 53 -5.56 8.74 6.11
C LYS A 53 -4.55 8.69 7.24
N GLY A 54 -3.37 9.23 6.97
CA GLY A 54 -2.36 9.50 7.98
C GLY A 54 -1.59 8.27 8.43
N ASP A 55 -1.26 8.24 9.71
CA ASP A 55 -0.34 7.25 10.27
C ASP A 55 -0.80 5.81 10.11
N VAL A 56 -2.10 5.58 10.18
CA VAL A 56 -2.64 4.22 10.02
C VAL A 56 -2.33 3.66 8.64
N VAL A 57 -2.40 4.50 7.61
CA VAL A 57 -2.07 4.12 6.24
C VAL A 57 -0.57 3.95 6.08
N TYR A 58 0.19 4.95 6.53
CA TYR A 58 1.65 4.90 6.47
C TYR A 58 2.19 3.65 7.14
N ASN A 59 1.75 3.38 8.37
CA ASN A 59 2.25 2.24 9.14
C ASN A 59 1.93 0.90 8.49
N PHE A 60 0.72 0.76 7.94
CA PHE A 60 0.34 -0.50 7.29
C PHE A 60 1.27 -0.80 6.11
N PHE A 61 1.43 0.16 5.19
CA PHE A 61 2.23 -0.06 3.98
C PHE A 61 3.72 -0.12 4.27
N ASP A 62 4.20 0.68 5.24
CA ASP A 62 5.60 0.61 5.67
C ASP A 62 5.95 -0.76 6.25
N ASN A 63 5.02 -1.36 6.99
CA ASN A 63 5.23 -2.67 7.61
C ASN A 63 5.23 -3.83 6.61
N LEU A 64 4.84 -3.61 5.36
CA LEU A 64 4.99 -4.61 4.31
C LEU A 64 6.45 -4.80 3.89
N LEU A 65 7.30 -3.84 4.23
CA LEU A 65 8.71 -3.84 3.85
C LEU A 65 9.58 -4.33 5.01
N PRO A 66 10.79 -4.83 4.71
CA PRO A 66 11.76 -5.17 5.77
C PRO A 66 12.08 -3.94 6.64
N ASP A 67 12.29 -4.14 7.93
CA ASP A 67 12.71 -3.08 8.84
C ASP A 67 14.16 -2.68 8.65
N ASN A 68 14.97 -3.54 8.08
CA ASN A 68 16.40 -3.35 7.95
C ASN A 68 16.72 -2.26 6.92
N LYS A 69 17.38 -1.21 7.38
CA LYS A 69 17.80 -0.10 6.53
C LYS A 69 18.66 -0.53 5.35
N GLU A 70 19.59 -1.44 5.59
CA GLU A 70 20.48 -1.91 4.54
C GLU A 70 19.71 -2.61 3.43
N THR A 71 18.71 -3.42 3.79
CA THR A 71 17.86 -4.10 2.83
C THR A 71 17.07 -3.09 2.00
N ARG A 72 16.50 -2.06 2.64
CA ARG A 72 15.77 -1.00 1.93
C ARG A 72 16.67 -0.22 0.99
N GLN A 73 17.90 0.07 1.40
CA GLN A 73 18.88 0.75 0.56
C GLN A 73 19.28 -0.09 -0.65
N ARG A 74 19.38 -1.40 -0.49
CA ARG A 74 19.64 -2.31 -1.62
C ARG A 74 18.50 -2.30 -2.63
N ILE A 75 17.26 -2.30 -2.15
CA ILE A 75 16.08 -2.20 -3.01
C ILE A 75 16.11 -0.87 -3.76
N GLN A 76 16.37 0.22 -3.05
CA GLN A 76 16.46 1.55 -3.65
C GLN A 76 17.51 1.58 -4.77
N SER A 77 18.70 1.06 -4.49
CA SER A 77 19.79 1.05 -5.46
C SER A 77 19.48 0.16 -6.66
N LYS A 78 18.93 -1.03 -6.40
CA LYS A 78 18.66 -2.02 -7.46
C LYS A 78 17.59 -1.53 -8.43
N PHE A 79 16.55 -0.88 -7.93
CA PHE A 79 15.42 -0.44 -8.76
C PHE A 79 15.45 1.04 -9.11
N GLY A 80 16.44 1.78 -8.60
CA GLY A 80 16.59 3.21 -8.90
C GLY A 80 15.45 4.07 -8.37
N THR A 81 14.89 3.70 -7.22
CA THR A 81 13.79 4.49 -6.64
C THR A 81 14.33 5.80 -6.08
N LYS A 82 13.47 6.83 -6.04
CA LYS A 82 13.86 8.17 -5.60
C LYS A 82 14.25 8.20 -4.14
N THR A 83 13.53 7.45 -3.30
CA THR A 83 13.77 7.40 -1.86
C THR A 83 13.67 5.98 -1.35
N ASN A 84 13.96 5.76 -0.06
CA ASN A 84 13.74 4.49 0.62
C ASN A 84 12.42 4.47 1.38
N GLN A 85 11.52 5.41 1.09
CA GLN A 85 10.19 5.45 1.69
C GLN A 85 9.28 4.39 1.09
N ALA A 86 8.30 3.95 1.88
CA ALA A 86 7.45 2.82 1.52
C ALA A 86 6.78 2.97 0.16
N PHE A 87 6.21 4.14 -0.13
CA PHE A 87 5.49 4.33 -1.40
C PHE A 87 6.41 4.12 -2.60
N ASP A 88 7.61 4.71 -2.56
CA ASP A 88 8.55 4.60 -3.67
C ASP A 88 9.07 3.17 -3.84
N LEU A 89 9.40 2.50 -2.74
CA LEU A 89 9.87 1.11 -2.81
C LEU A 89 8.75 0.18 -3.31
N LEU A 90 7.53 0.35 -2.82
CA LEU A 90 6.41 -0.48 -3.24
C LEU A 90 5.99 -0.25 -4.68
N THR A 91 6.23 0.95 -5.22
CA THR A 91 6.03 1.22 -6.64
C THR A 91 6.89 0.29 -7.51
N SER A 92 8.08 -0.02 -7.04
CA SER A 92 9.04 -0.86 -7.78
C SER A 92 8.87 -2.35 -7.55
N ILE A 93 8.58 -2.76 -6.29
CA ILE A 93 8.57 -4.18 -5.93
C ILE A 93 7.18 -4.72 -5.57
N GLY A 94 6.17 -3.85 -5.44
CA GLY A 94 4.85 -4.25 -4.96
C GLY A 94 4.10 -5.21 -5.88
N GLN A 95 4.48 -5.31 -7.14
CA GLN A 95 3.86 -6.26 -8.07
C GLN A 95 4.18 -7.70 -7.67
N ASP A 96 5.29 -7.92 -6.99
CA ASP A 96 5.60 -9.20 -6.36
C ASP A 96 4.94 -9.19 -5.00
N CYS A 97 4.04 -10.14 -4.75
CA CYS A 97 3.24 -10.14 -3.54
C CYS A 97 4.06 -10.07 -2.27
N VAL A 98 3.61 -9.25 -1.31
CA VAL A 98 4.13 -9.24 0.05
C VAL A 98 3.02 -9.85 0.90
N GLY A 99 3.16 -11.12 1.23
CA GLY A 99 2.07 -11.89 1.83
C GLY A 99 0.92 -11.98 0.84
N ALA A 100 -0.27 -11.55 1.26
CA ALA A 100 -1.47 -11.56 0.42
C ALA A 100 -1.64 -10.28 -0.41
N ILE A 101 -0.78 -9.28 -0.19
CA ILE A 101 -0.92 -7.95 -0.78
C ILE A 101 -0.03 -7.79 -2.01
N GLN A 102 -0.61 -7.22 -3.08
CA GLN A 102 0.11 -6.86 -4.30
C GLN A 102 -0.26 -5.43 -4.66
N LEU A 103 0.73 -4.66 -5.12
CA LEU A 103 0.51 -3.26 -5.52
C LEU A 103 0.95 -3.08 -6.96
N LEU A 104 0.09 -2.46 -7.77
CA LEU A 104 0.34 -2.20 -9.19
C LEU A 104 0.14 -0.72 -9.50
N PRO A 105 1.03 -0.14 -10.32
CA PRO A 105 0.88 1.25 -10.75
C PRO A 105 -0.34 1.47 -11.63
#